data_1429c7bf39a67d95f2a3ec2bef556cda
#
_entry.id   1429c7bf39a67d95f2a3ec2bef556cda
#
_cell.length_a   1.000
_cell.length_b   1.000
_cell.length_c   1.000
_cell.angle_alpha   90.00
_cell.angle_beta   90.00
_cell.angle_gamma   90.00
#
_symmetry.space_group_name_H-M   'P 1'
#
loop_
_entity.id
_entity.type
_entity.pdbx_description
1 polymer ?
#
loop_
_entity_poly.entity_id
_entity_poly.type
_entity_poly.pdbx_seq_one_letter_code
_entity_poly.pdbx_strand_id
1 'polypeptide(L)'
;MSAQPRNVVHPDIKPENAPELASRYLDVPNMPWEPTKFAGIRIKVLYSDDSGITTALFKLDPGAVVPLHEHTALEQTFVLEGTLEDHEGTCGPGQFVWRPAGNRHEAVAPNGAVILGFFLKPNRFARGERFFTEADVR
;
A
#
# COMPACT_ATOMS: atom_id res chain seq x y z
N MET A 1 23.58 -12.06 -11.46
CA MET A 1 23.50 -11.94 -12.92
C MET A 1 22.02 -12.01 -13.33
N SER A 2 21.55 -10.99 -13.98
CA SER A 2 20.17 -10.97 -14.42
C SER A 2 20.01 -11.71 -15.76
N ALA A 3 18.98 -12.51 -15.87
CA ALA A 3 18.66 -13.16 -17.13
C ALA A 3 18.15 -12.13 -18.13
N GLN A 4 18.50 -12.29 -19.40
CA GLN A 4 17.93 -11.47 -20.46
C GLN A 4 16.42 -11.76 -20.55
N PRO A 5 15.59 -10.74 -20.69
CA PRO A 5 14.17 -10.96 -20.88
C PRO A 5 13.94 -11.76 -22.15
N ARG A 6 13.10 -12.75 -22.04
CA ARG A 6 12.71 -13.53 -23.21
C ARG A 6 11.56 -12.81 -23.90
N ASN A 7 11.71 -12.59 -25.17
CA ASN A 7 10.59 -12.14 -25.98
C ASN A 7 9.67 -13.32 -26.23
N VAL A 8 8.75 -13.55 -25.30
CA VAL A 8 7.72 -14.55 -25.48
C VAL A 8 6.52 -13.87 -26.11
N VAL A 9 6.29 -14.16 -27.39
CA VAL A 9 5.13 -13.65 -28.08
C VAL A 9 4.13 -14.79 -28.25
N HIS A 10 3.00 -14.66 -27.55
CA HIS A 10 1.91 -15.59 -27.73
C HIS A 10 1.23 -15.32 -29.08
N PRO A 11 0.93 -16.35 -29.90
CA PRO A 11 0.40 -16.13 -31.24
C PRO A 11 -0.95 -15.43 -31.29
N ASP A 12 -1.71 -15.50 -30.20
CA ASP A 12 -3.02 -14.85 -30.14
C ASP A 12 -2.95 -13.39 -29.69
N ILE A 13 -1.76 -12.91 -29.33
CA ILE A 13 -1.57 -11.53 -28.87
C ILE A 13 -0.92 -10.74 -29.98
N LYS A 14 -1.62 -9.75 -30.43
CA LYS A 14 -1.13 -8.86 -31.48
C LYS A 14 -0.52 -7.61 -30.85
N PRO A 15 0.71 -7.30 -31.21
CA PRO A 15 1.44 -6.21 -30.54
C PRO A 15 0.97 -4.81 -30.92
N GLU A 16 0.03 -4.69 -31.84
CA GLU A 16 -0.21 -3.36 -32.31
C GLU A 16 -1.08 -2.54 -31.48
N ASN A 17 -1.59 -2.93 -30.47
CA ASN A 17 -2.26 -2.35 -30.31
C ASN A 17 -3.11 -1.48 -29.65
N ALA A 18 -3.53 -1.42 -28.50
CA ALA A 18 -4.28 -0.47 -27.70
C ALA A 18 -3.35 0.00 -26.59
N PRO A 19 -2.72 1.18 -26.71
CA PRO A 19 -1.80 1.69 -25.66
C PRO A 19 -2.47 1.73 -24.30
N GLU A 20 -3.78 1.98 -24.26
CA GLU A 20 -4.55 1.99 -23.02
C GLU A 20 -4.63 0.62 -22.34
N LEU A 21 -4.40 -0.46 -23.08
CA LEU A 21 -4.40 -1.82 -22.53
C LEU A 21 -3.01 -2.31 -22.15
N ALA A 22 -1.98 -1.54 -22.45
CA ALA A 22 -0.61 -1.95 -22.13
C ALA A 22 -0.38 -2.03 -20.63
N SER A 23 0.44 -2.98 -20.22
CA SER A 23 0.88 -3.06 -18.84
C SER A 23 1.71 -1.83 -18.47
N ARG A 24 1.65 -1.43 -17.20
CA ARG A 24 2.45 -0.34 -16.66
C ARG A 24 3.47 -0.91 -15.71
N TYR A 25 4.74 -0.62 -15.95
CA TYR A 25 5.85 -1.09 -15.12
C TYR A 25 6.42 0.10 -14.34
N LEU A 26 6.56 -0.06 -13.04
CA LEU A 26 7.11 0.96 -12.16
C LEU A 26 8.45 0.50 -11.63
N ASP A 27 9.43 1.39 -11.65
CA ASP A 27 10.72 1.17 -11.00
C ASP A 27 10.62 1.62 -9.55
N VAL A 28 10.03 0.78 -8.72
CA VAL A 28 9.68 1.12 -7.34
C VAL A 28 10.89 1.54 -6.50
N PRO A 29 12.06 0.88 -6.61
CA PRO A 29 13.23 1.33 -5.85
C PRO A 29 13.64 2.77 -6.13
N ASN A 30 13.41 3.24 -7.34
CA ASN A 30 13.77 4.60 -7.74
C ASN A 30 12.63 5.61 -7.57
N MET A 31 11.47 5.18 -7.12
CA MET A 31 10.40 6.11 -6.78
C MET A 31 10.72 6.80 -5.44
N PRO A 32 10.43 8.10 -5.32
CA PRO A 32 10.65 8.78 -4.04
C PRO A 32 9.59 8.34 -3.01
N TRP A 33 10.01 8.29 -1.73
CA TRP A 33 9.08 8.21 -0.64
C TRP A 33 8.46 9.58 -0.41
N GLU A 34 7.14 9.66 -0.49
CA GLU A 34 6.41 10.91 -0.26
C GLU A 34 5.96 11.00 1.19
N PRO A 35 6.04 12.18 1.82
CA PRO A 35 5.51 12.33 3.16
C PRO A 35 3.98 12.22 3.16
N THR A 36 3.43 11.82 4.30
CA THR A 36 2.00 11.88 4.55
C THR A 36 1.75 12.89 5.67
N LYS A 37 0.49 13.18 5.95
CA LYS A 37 0.15 14.04 7.09
C LYS A 37 0.37 13.36 8.44
N PHE A 38 0.66 12.07 8.45
CA PHE A 38 0.94 11.34 9.68
C PHE A 38 2.44 11.29 9.93
N ALA A 39 2.84 11.67 11.14
CA ALA A 39 4.25 11.72 11.51
C ALA A 39 4.90 10.35 11.38
N GLY A 40 6.09 10.31 10.77
CA GLY A 40 6.87 9.09 10.63
C GLY A 40 6.35 8.10 9.59
N ILE A 41 5.38 8.48 8.78
CA ILE A 41 4.81 7.60 7.76
C ILE A 41 4.97 8.23 6.38
N ARG A 42 5.63 7.48 5.49
CA ARG A 42 5.86 7.85 4.09
C ARG A 42 5.23 6.83 3.17
N ILE A 43 4.95 7.22 1.94
CA ILE A 43 4.19 6.42 1.00
C ILE A 43 4.80 6.43 -0.40
N LYS A 44 4.67 5.31 -1.11
CA LYS A 44 4.83 5.24 -2.56
C LYS A 44 3.53 4.67 -3.12
N VAL A 45 2.78 5.47 -3.83
CA VAL A 45 1.55 4.99 -4.46
C VAL A 45 1.91 4.25 -5.73
N LEU A 46 1.56 2.98 -5.81
CA LEU A 46 1.84 2.14 -6.97
C LEU A 46 0.69 2.14 -7.96
N TYR A 47 -0.52 2.22 -7.46
CA TYR A 47 -1.74 2.30 -8.26
C TYR A 47 -2.82 3.01 -7.47
N SER A 48 -3.58 3.84 -8.14
CA SER A 48 -4.82 4.40 -7.58
C SER A 48 -5.75 4.78 -8.72
N ASP A 49 -7.05 4.80 -8.44
CA ASP A 49 -8.05 5.24 -9.40
C ASP A 49 -9.21 5.94 -8.70
N ASP A 50 -10.14 6.46 -9.50
CA ASP A 50 -11.26 7.25 -8.99
C ASP A 50 -12.28 6.42 -8.20
N SER A 51 -12.23 5.08 -8.31
CA SER A 51 -13.10 4.22 -7.50
C SER A 51 -12.64 4.11 -6.06
N GLY A 52 -11.43 4.57 -5.75
CA GLY A 52 -10.84 4.49 -4.42
C GLY A 52 -9.88 3.33 -4.24
N ILE A 53 -9.69 2.50 -5.27
CA ILE A 53 -8.70 1.44 -5.20
C ILE A 53 -7.32 2.06 -5.10
N THR A 54 -6.53 1.58 -4.15
CA THR A 54 -5.15 2.05 -3.95
C THR A 54 -4.27 0.88 -3.57
N THR A 55 -3.12 0.78 -4.23
CA THR A 55 -2.03 -0.11 -3.85
C THR A 55 -0.82 0.75 -3.56
N ALA A 56 -0.24 0.59 -2.38
CA ALA A 56 0.86 1.45 -1.96
C ALA A 56 1.83 0.74 -1.03
N LEU A 57 3.08 1.19 -1.08
CA LEU A 57 4.06 0.86 -0.05
C LEU A 57 4.05 1.96 1.00
N PHE A 58 4.17 1.55 2.25
CA PHE A 58 4.31 2.46 3.39
C PHE A 58 5.60 2.16 4.13
N LYS A 59 6.28 3.20 4.52
CA LYS A 59 7.44 3.11 5.39
C LYS A 59 7.11 3.83 6.68
N LEU A 60 7.10 3.07 7.76
CA LEU A 60 6.83 3.58 9.10
C LEU A 60 8.13 3.63 9.87
N ASP A 61 8.44 4.80 10.43
CA ASP A 61 9.60 4.94 11.31
C ASP A 61 9.37 4.16 12.61
N PRO A 62 10.44 3.77 13.33
CA PRO A 62 10.27 3.12 14.63
C PRO A 62 9.38 3.96 15.56
N GLY A 63 8.34 3.32 16.10
CA GLY A 63 7.37 3.96 16.97
C GLY A 63 6.25 4.74 16.27
N ALA A 64 6.26 4.79 14.95
CA ALA A 64 5.20 5.48 14.22
C ALA A 64 3.84 4.82 14.47
N VAL A 65 2.82 5.63 14.55
CA VAL A 65 1.46 5.20 14.86
C VAL A 65 0.54 5.59 13.71
N VAL A 66 -0.22 4.62 13.23
CA VAL A 66 -1.36 4.88 12.35
C VAL A 66 -2.55 5.10 13.28
N PRO A 67 -3.09 6.33 13.36
CA PRO A 67 -4.16 6.62 14.33
C PRO A 67 -5.41 5.77 14.11
N LEU A 68 -6.26 5.74 15.12
CA LEU A 68 -7.51 4.99 15.07
C LEU A 68 -8.30 5.29 13.80
N HIS A 69 -8.64 4.24 13.08
CA HIS A 69 -9.39 4.36 11.83
C HIS A 69 -10.28 3.13 11.62
N GLU A 70 -11.24 3.31 10.74
CA GLU A 70 -12.12 2.24 10.30
C GLU A 70 -11.81 1.89 8.86
N HIS A 71 -11.72 0.60 8.57
CA HIS A 71 -11.61 0.10 7.20
C HIS A 71 -13.00 0.14 6.56
N THR A 72 -13.19 1.06 5.61
CA THR A 72 -14.50 1.23 4.97
C THR A 72 -14.79 0.15 3.93
N ALA A 73 -13.76 -0.61 3.55
CA ALA A 73 -13.84 -1.77 2.68
C ALA A 73 -12.71 -2.73 3.06
N LEU A 74 -12.63 -3.86 2.38
CA LEU A 74 -11.54 -4.81 2.59
C LEU A 74 -10.19 -4.13 2.42
N GLU A 75 -9.30 -4.36 3.39
CA GLU A 75 -7.89 -3.99 3.30
C GLU A 75 -7.04 -5.24 3.40
N GLN A 76 -5.95 -5.29 2.62
CA GLN A 76 -5.00 -6.38 2.67
C GLN A 76 -3.60 -5.79 2.83
N THR A 77 -2.82 -6.35 3.76
CA THR A 77 -1.48 -5.86 4.06
C THR A 77 -0.49 -7.01 4.12
N PHE A 78 0.60 -6.87 3.38
CA PHE A 78 1.75 -7.78 3.44
C PHE A 78 2.92 -7.02 4.06
N VAL A 79 3.50 -7.56 5.13
CA VAL A 79 4.65 -6.94 5.79
C VAL A 79 5.93 -7.41 5.11
N LEU A 80 6.72 -6.48 4.63
CA LEU A 80 8.00 -6.74 3.98
C LEU A 80 9.14 -6.67 4.98
N GLU A 81 9.13 -5.69 5.88
CA GLU A 81 10.18 -5.49 6.89
C GLU A 81 9.53 -4.95 8.16
N GLY A 82 10.17 -5.22 9.30
CA GLY A 82 9.70 -4.73 10.58
C GLY A 82 8.42 -5.41 11.05
N THR A 83 7.67 -4.75 11.91
CA THR A 83 6.44 -5.31 12.49
C THR A 83 5.36 -4.25 12.58
N LEU A 84 4.12 -4.70 12.46
CA LEU A 84 2.94 -3.88 12.68
C LEU A 84 2.10 -4.55 13.75
N GLU A 85 1.77 -3.80 14.80
CA GLU A 85 1.03 -4.30 15.95
C GLU A 85 -0.24 -3.52 16.20
N ASP A 86 -1.28 -4.21 16.63
CA ASP A 86 -2.50 -3.60 17.12
C ASP A 86 -3.08 -4.46 18.24
N HIS A 87 -4.30 -4.13 18.68
CA HIS A 87 -4.97 -4.89 19.76
C HIS A 87 -5.32 -6.33 19.37
N GLU A 88 -5.32 -6.65 18.08
CA GLU A 88 -5.65 -8.00 17.62
C GLU A 88 -4.42 -8.89 17.50
N GLY A 89 -3.24 -8.31 17.30
CA GLY A 89 -2.02 -9.11 17.17
C GLY A 89 -0.88 -8.37 16.51
N THR A 90 0.10 -9.16 16.09
CA THR A 90 1.34 -8.67 15.46
C THR A 90 1.51 -9.33 14.10
N CYS A 91 1.90 -8.53 13.12
CA CYS A 91 2.23 -8.99 11.78
C CYS A 91 3.68 -8.63 11.49
N GLY A 92 4.51 -9.62 11.21
CA GLY A 92 5.94 -9.45 10.94
C GLY A 92 6.32 -9.78 9.51
N PRO A 93 7.62 -9.77 9.18
CA PRO A 93 8.09 -9.96 7.81
C PRO A 93 7.60 -11.26 7.19
N GLY A 94 7.06 -11.17 5.98
CA GLY A 94 6.53 -12.32 5.26
C GLY A 94 5.13 -12.71 5.69
N GLN A 95 4.52 -11.98 6.63
CA GLN A 95 3.18 -12.27 7.10
C GLN A 95 2.17 -11.34 6.44
N PHE A 96 0.94 -11.81 6.39
CA PHE A 96 -0.16 -11.13 5.71
C PHE A 96 -1.35 -11.02 6.64
N VAL A 97 -2.01 -9.90 6.63
CA VAL A 97 -3.25 -9.68 7.35
C VAL A 97 -4.28 -9.05 6.43
N TRP A 98 -5.52 -9.50 6.51
CA TRP A 98 -6.60 -8.81 5.84
C TRP A 98 -7.67 -8.41 6.86
N ARG A 99 -8.30 -7.27 6.60
CA ARG A 99 -9.25 -6.67 7.52
C ARG A 99 -10.57 -6.42 6.79
N PRO A 100 -11.67 -6.99 7.27
CA PRO A 100 -12.96 -6.77 6.62
C PRO A 100 -13.45 -5.34 6.81
N ALA A 101 -14.38 -4.94 5.96
CA ALA A 101 -15.06 -3.66 6.13
C ALA A 101 -15.68 -3.57 7.53
N GLY A 102 -15.52 -2.43 8.17
CA GLY A 102 -16.00 -2.19 9.54
C GLY A 102 -14.96 -2.46 10.62
N ASN A 103 -13.87 -3.15 10.30
CA ASN A 103 -12.78 -3.34 11.25
C ASN A 103 -12.18 -1.99 11.64
N ARG A 104 -11.92 -1.81 12.93
CA ARG A 104 -11.35 -0.57 13.48
C ARG A 104 -10.13 -0.90 14.30
N HIS A 105 -9.08 -0.14 14.12
CA HIS A 105 -7.86 -0.29 14.92
C HIS A 105 -6.98 0.96 14.90
N GLU A 106 -6.06 0.97 15.82
CA GLU A 106 -4.88 1.83 15.81
C GLU A 106 -3.69 0.89 15.69
N ALA A 107 -2.74 1.19 14.82
CA ALA A 107 -1.59 0.32 14.62
C ALA A 107 -0.29 1.06 14.92
N VAL A 108 0.69 0.33 15.43
CA VAL A 108 2.01 0.87 15.73
C VAL A 108 3.08 -0.02 15.09
N ALA A 109 4.15 0.60 14.64
CA ALA A 109 5.35 -0.09 14.18
C ALA A 109 6.47 0.11 15.21
N PRO A 110 6.55 -0.72 16.24
CA PRO A 110 7.47 -0.45 17.36
C PRO A 110 8.93 -0.35 16.93
N ASN A 111 9.33 -1.11 15.93
CA ASN A 111 10.69 -1.10 15.38
C ASN A 111 10.73 -0.62 13.93
N GLY A 112 9.69 0.08 13.51
CA GLY A 112 9.52 0.44 12.11
C GLY A 112 8.92 -0.69 11.30
N ALA A 113 8.49 -0.36 10.09
CA ALA A 113 7.96 -1.35 9.15
C ALA A 113 8.00 -0.83 7.72
N VAL A 114 8.08 -1.76 6.77
CA VAL A 114 7.77 -1.50 5.37
C VAL A 114 6.65 -2.48 5.01
N ILE A 115 5.54 -1.95 4.54
CA ILE A 115 4.37 -2.76 4.23
C ILE A 115 3.83 -2.45 2.84
N LEU A 116 3.23 -3.46 2.23
CA LEU A 116 2.49 -3.31 0.97
C LEU A 116 1.01 -3.44 1.30
N GLY A 117 0.25 -2.39 1.01
CA GLY A 117 -1.17 -2.34 1.31
C GLY A 117 -2.04 -2.27 0.06
N PHE A 118 -3.16 -2.98 0.11
CA PHE A 118 -4.17 -2.99 -0.93
C PHE A 118 -5.48 -2.52 -0.32
N PHE A 119 -6.02 -1.41 -0.85
CA PHE A 119 -7.22 -0.78 -0.33
C PHE A 119 -8.26 -0.70 -1.44
N LEU A 120 -9.46 -1.17 -1.18
CA LEU A 120 -10.58 -0.99 -2.11
C LEU A 120 -11.19 0.41 -1.98
N LYS A 121 -11.13 0.98 -0.77
CA LYS A 121 -11.58 2.34 -0.48
C LYS A 121 -10.71 2.96 0.61
N PRO A 122 -10.61 4.29 0.67
CA PRO A 122 -9.86 4.95 1.73
C PRO A 122 -10.42 4.65 3.12
N ASN A 123 -9.53 4.53 4.09
CA ASN A 123 -9.90 4.37 5.48
C ASN A 123 -10.55 5.63 6.03
N ARG A 124 -11.34 5.48 7.08
CA ARG A 124 -11.94 6.60 7.81
C ARG A 124 -11.26 6.74 9.16
N PHE A 125 -10.61 7.87 9.37
CA PHE A 125 -9.97 8.16 10.64
C PHE A 125 -10.97 8.79 11.62
N ALA A 126 -10.69 8.66 12.90
CA ALA A 126 -11.58 9.14 13.95
C ALA A 126 -11.93 10.62 13.83
N ARG A 127 -11.06 11.43 13.23
CA ARG A 127 -11.30 12.86 13.02
C ARG A 127 -11.85 13.18 11.63
N GLY A 128 -12.39 12.18 10.93
CA GLY A 128 -12.94 12.36 9.59
C GLY A 128 -11.91 12.43 8.47
N GLU A 129 -10.63 12.31 8.78
CA GLU A 129 -9.56 12.31 7.79
C GLU A 129 -9.61 11.01 7.00
N ARG A 130 -9.15 11.08 5.75
CA ARG A 130 -9.03 9.90 4.89
C ARG A 130 -7.57 9.66 4.57
N PHE A 131 -7.15 8.41 4.63
CA PHE A 131 -5.85 7.99 4.13
C PHE A 131 -5.97 7.74 2.62
N PHE A 132 -4.95 8.09 1.87
CA PHE A 132 -4.89 7.94 0.41
C PHE A 132 -5.79 8.87 -0.40
N THR A 133 -6.11 10.02 0.13
CA THR A 133 -6.64 11.11 -0.66
C THR A 133 -5.48 12.04 -1.02
N GLU A 134 -5.68 12.91 -2.01
CA GLU A 134 -4.64 13.87 -2.38
C GLU A 134 -4.17 14.71 -1.19
N ALA A 135 -5.04 14.95 -0.23
CA ALA A 135 -4.70 15.72 0.96
C ALA A 135 -3.76 14.96 1.91
N ASP A 136 -3.63 13.65 1.77
CA ASP A 136 -2.83 12.82 2.66
C ASP A 136 -1.38 12.69 2.19
N VAL A 137 -1.12 12.99 0.93
CA VAL A 137 0.21 12.89 0.31
C VAL A 137 0.72 14.29 0.02
N ARG A 138 1.95 14.61 0.45
CA ARG A 138 2.58 15.91 0.24
C ARG A 138 3.92 15.77 -0.42
#